data_a65a6f4d6351b9352694c3a9ffdab5a7
#
_entry.id   a65a6f4d6351b9352694c3a9ffdab5a7
#
_cell.length_a   1.000
_cell.length_b   1.000
_cell.length_c   1.000
_cell.angle_alpha   90.00
_cell.angle_beta   90.00
_cell.angle_gamma   90.00
#
_symmetry.space_group_name_H-M   'P 1'
#
loop_
_entity.id
_entity.type
_entity.pdbx_description
1 polymer ?
#
loop_
_entity_poly.entity_id
_entity_poly.type
_entity_poly.pdbx_seq_one_letter_code
_entity_poly.pdbx_strand_id
1 'polypeptide(L)'
;MGHLKYLIFYLLCGVLASLCHVFSSAYFGHNPYIPSLGASGAISGVLAAYMIQHPTRKVHVWILFGITSLPAFLVVGLWFVFQIINGYGALGGNQAGGVAYAAHIGGFIFGLILVKMFVTKRVVLPEERKSFW
;
A
#
# COMPACT_ATOMS: atom_id res chain seq x y z
N MET A 1 11.79 -1.08 11.08
CA MET A 1 11.40 0.02 12.01
C MET A 1 10.89 -0.60 13.30
N GLY A 2 11.00 0.12 14.46
CA GLY A 2 10.46 -0.39 15.74
C GLY A 2 8.95 -0.18 15.83
N HIS A 3 8.30 -0.78 16.86
CA HIS A 3 6.83 -0.78 16.99
C HIS A 3 6.21 0.63 17.00
N LEU A 4 6.76 1.58 17.76
CA LEU A 4 6.24 2.94 17.81
C LEU A 4 6.37 3.67 16.46
N LYS A 5 7.54 3.54 15.80
CA LYS A 5 7.74 4.12 14.47
C LYS A 5 6.80 3.51 13.43
N TYR A 6 6.55 2.19 13.52
CA TYR A 6 5.59 1.52 12.65
C TYR A 6 4.17 2.05 12.86
N LEU A 7 3.75 2.21 14.11
CA LEU A 7 2.43 2.73 14.44
C LEU A 7 2.24 4.16 13.87
N ILE A 8 3.23 5.03 14.10
CA ILE A 8 3.18 6.41 13.57
C ILE A 8 3.15 6.40 12.04
N PHE A 9 3.99 5.61 11.40
CA PHE A 9 4.01 5.45 9.96
C PHE A 9 2.65 4.99 9.41
N TYR A 10 2.08 3.96 10.02
CA TYR A 10 0.76 3.42 9.66
C TYR A 10 -0.34 4.46 9.75
N LEU A 11 -0.40 5.19 10.88
CA LEU A 11 -1.41 6.22 11.10
C LEU A 11 -1.25 7.39 10.13
N LEU A 12 -0.02 7.84 9.86
CA LEU A 12 0.26 8.89 8.88
C LEU A 12 -0.18 8.47 7.48
N CYS A 13 0.17 7.26 7.04
CA CYS A 13 -0.29 6.72 5.76
C CYS A 13 -1.82 6.69 5.69
N GLY A 14 -2.51 6.31 6.76
CA GLY A 14 -3.96 6.27 6.84
C GLY A 14 -4.60 7.65 6.71
N VAL A 15 -4.09 8.64 7.45
CA VAL A 15 -4.57 10.03 7.37
C VAL A 15 -4.38 10.61 5.96
N LEU A 16 -3.18 10.45 5.40
CA LEU A 16 -2.88 10.96 4.06
C LEU A 16 -3.70 10.24 2.97
N ALA A 17 -3.92 8.95 3.11
CA ALA A 17 -4.79 8.18 2.23
C ALA A 17 -6.24 8.69 2.28
N SER A 18 -6.75 8.97 3.47
CA SER A 18 -8.10 9.52 3.66
C SER A 18 -8.23 10.91 3.05
N LEU A 19 -7.23 11.76 3.19
CA LEU A 19 -7.20 13.08 2.54
C LEU A 19 -7.20 12.96 1.02
N CYS A 20 -6.46 12.01 0.44
CA CYS A 20 -6.50 11.73 -1.00
C CYS A 20 -7.90 11.30 -1.46
N HIS A 21 -8.59 10.48 -0.66
CA HIS A 21 -9.96 10.07 -0.98
C HIS A 21 -10.91 11.26 -0.97
N VAL A 22 -10.90 12.06 0.11
CA VAL A 22 -11.73 13.27 0.23
C VAL A 22 -11.49 14.23 -0.92
N PHE A 23 -10.22 14.50 -1.23
CA PHE A 23 -9.85 15.36 -2.33
C PHE A 23 -10.36 14.82 -3.68
N SER A 24 -10.14 13.54 -3.95
CA SER A 24 -10.60 12.90 -5.18
C SER A 24 -12.14 12.95 -5.30
N SER A 25 -12.85 12.68 -4.21
CA SER A 25 -14.31 12.72 -4.19
C SER A 25 -14.85 14.15 -4.38
N ALA A 26 -14.18 15.15 -3.83
CA ALA A 26 -14.60 16.55 -3.95
C ALA A 26 -14.40 17.13 -5.36
N TYR A 27 -13.30 16.76 -6.04
CA TYR A 27 -12.94 17.37 -7.33
C TYR A 27 -13.35 16.55 -8.55
N PHE A 28 -13.40 15.21 -8.42
CA PHE A 28 -13.66 14.30 -9.53
C PHE A 28 -14.89 13.42 -9.31
N GLY A 29 -15.40 13.35 -8.08
CA GLY A 29 -16.55 12.53 -7.75
C GLY A 29 -17.87 13.23 -8.02
N HIS A 30 -18.89 12.46 -8.44
CA HIS A 30 -20.26 12.95 -8.56
C HIS A 30 -20.97 13.07 -7.19
N ASN A 31 -20.40 12.47 -6.14
CA ASN A 31 -20.96 12.51 -4.79
C ASN A 31 -19.83 12.62 -3.75
N PRO A 32 -19.62 13.80 -3.13
CA PRO A 32 -18.59 14.01 -2.12
C PRO A 32 -18.86 13.31 -0.78
N TYR A 33 -20.07 12.77 -0.58
CA TYR A 33 -20.48 12.12 0.67
C TYR A 33 -20.33 10.59 0.65
N ILE A 34 -19.62 10.03 -0.34
CA ILE A 34 -19.34 8.58 -0.34
C ILE A 34 -18.39 8.25 0.82
N PRO A 35 -18.83 7.47 1.81
CA PRO A 35 -18.00 7.15 2.95
C PRO A 35 -16.85 6.23 2.53
N SER A 36 -15.65 6.57 2.96
CA SER A 36 -14.49 5.68 2.84
C SER A 36 -14.35 4.90 4.15
N LEU A 37 -14.49 3.59 4.08
CA LEU A 37 -14.38 2.71 5.23
C LEU A 37 -13.15 1.83 5.13
N GLY A 38 -12.45 1.69 6.25
CA GLY A 38 -11.39 0.71 6.43
C GLY A 38 -9.97 1.26 6.43
N ALA A 39 -9.11 0.46 7.03
CA ALA A 39 -7.68 0.74 7.19
C ALA A 39 -6.86 0.47 5.91
N SER A 40 -7.51 0.15 4.79
CA SER A 40 -6.85 -0.33 3.56
C SER A 40 -5.91 0.70 2.94
N GLY A 41 -6.19 2.00 3.08
CA GLY A 41 -5.28 3.06 2.66
C GLY A 41 -3.97 3.06 3.45
N ALA A 42 -4.03 2.88 4.78
CA ALA A 42 -2.84 2.72 5.61
C ALA A 42 -2.06 1.43 5.26
N ILE A 43 -2.77 0.33 5.03
CA ILE A 43 -2.20 -0.95 4.61
C ILE A 43 -1.48 -0.79 3.26
N SER A 44 -2.03 -0.03 2.32
CA SER A 44 -1.38 0.29 1.04
C SER A 44 -0.01 0.94 1.24
N GLY A 45 0.10 1.85 2.21
CA GLY A 45 1.38 2.44 2.59
C GLY A 45 2.37 1.42 3.17
N VAL A 46 1.89 0.47 3.97
CA VAL A 46 2.72 -0.63 4.49
C VAL A 46 3.19 -1.54 3.36
N LEU A 47 2.32 -1.88 2.40
CA LEU A 47 2.69 -2.68 1.23
C LEU A 47 3.77 -2.00 0.40
N ALA A 48 3.64 -0.68 0.18
CA ALA A 48 4.64 0.12 -0.51
C ALA A 48 5.99 0.10 0.23
N ALA A 49 5.97 0.29 1.54
CA ALA A 49 7.17 0.23 2.38
C ALA A 49 7.81 -1.16 2.36
N TYR A 50 7.02 -2.22 2.40
CA TYR A 50 7.50 -3.60 2.33
C TYR A 50 8.16 -3.89 0.98
N MET A 51 7.53 -3.48 -0.11
CA MET A 51 8.06 -3.64 -1.47
C MET A 51 9.44 -2.99 -1.63
N ILE A 52 9.64 -1.78 -1.08
CA ILE A 52 10.93 -1.08 -1.15
C ILE A 52 12.00 -1.75 -0.30
N GLN A 53 11.63 -2.22 0.90
CA GLN A 53 12.59 -2.80 1.85
C GLN A 53 12.97 -4.24 1.51
N HIS A 54 12.05 -4.98 0.91
CA HIS A 54 12.17 -6.41 0.65
C HIS A 54 11.69 -6.82 -0.76
N PRO A 55 12.22 -6.19 -1.84
CA PRO A 55 11.66 -6.34 -3.19
C PRO A 55 11.70 -7.79 -3.69
N THR A 56 12.73 -8.53 -3.37
CA THR A 56 12.95 -9.91 -3.83
C THR A 56 12.42 -10.98 -2.87
N ARG A 57 11.91 -10.57 -1.68
CA ARG A 57 11.32 -11.53 -0.74
C ARG A 57 10.14 -12.23 -1.39
N LYS A 58 10.11 -13.55 -1.23
CA LYS A 58 9.02 -14.37 -1.74
C LYS A 58 7.76 -14.19 -0.89
N VAL A 59 6.66 -13.87 -1.54
CA VAL A 59 5.32 -13.79 -0.96
C VAL A 59 4.52 -14.97 -1.48
N HIS A 60 3.90 -15.71 -0.58
CA HIS A 60 3.04 -16.82 -0.94
C HIS A 60 1.67 -16.27 -1.34
N VAL A 61 1.29 -16.51 -2.58
CA VAL A 61 -0.02 -16.11 -3.11
C VAL A 61 -0.78 -17.35 -3.54
N TRP A 62 -2.07 -17.36 -3.24
CA TRP A 62 -2.95 -18.39 -3.73
C TRP A 62 -3.46 -18.01 -5.13
N ILE A 63 -3.11 -18.82 -6.12
CA ILE A 63 -3.63 -18.74 -7.47
C ILE A 63 -4.51 -19.97 -7.70
N LEU A 64 -5.46 -19.89 -8.63
CA LEU A 64 -6.51 -20.89 -8.94
C LEU A 64 -6.14 -22.37 -8.73
N PHE A 65 -4.90 -22.76 -8.91
CA PHE A 65 -4.42 -24.15 -8.87
C PHE A 65 -3.44 -24.45 -7.74
N GLY A 66 -3.26 -23.53 -6.78
CA GLY A 66 -2.38 -23.75 -5.63
C GLY A 66 -1.63 -22.52 -5.13
N ILE A 67 -0.76 -22.76 -4.15
CA ILE A 67 0.08 -21.72 -3.55
C ILE A 67 1.37 -21.62 -4.37
N THR A 68 1.64 -20.45 -4.90
CA THR A 68 2.91 -20.12 -5.56
C THR A 68 3.66 -19.03 -4.80
N SER A 69 4.98 -18.97 -5.01
CA SER A 69 5.84 -17.97 -4.37
C SER A 69 6.36 -16.99 -5.40
N LEU A 70 5.95 -15.73 -5.28
CA LEU A 70 6.37 -14.65 -6.17
C LEU A 70 7.13 -13.57 -5.40
N PRO A 71 8.05 -12.85 -6.04
CA PRO A 71 8.76 -11.74 -5.39
C PRO A 71 7.79 -10.60 -5.04
N ALA A 72 8.04 -9.96 -3.90
CA ALA A 72 7.17 -8.92 -3.36
C ALA A 72 6.93 -7.77 -4.34
N PHE A 73 7.96 -7.34 -5.08
CA PHE A 73 7.81 -6.25 -6.04
C PHE A 73 6.79 -6.57 -7.15
N LEU A 74 6.72 -7.85 -7.56
CA LEU A 74 5.77 -8.28 -8.59
C LEU A 74 4.35 -8.30 -8.05
N VAL A 75 4.13 -8.92 -6.88
CA VAL A 75 2.80 -9.05 -6.27
C VAL A 75 2.22 -7.68 -5.93
N VAL A 76 2.99 -6.87 -5.23
CA VAL A 76 2.56 -5.54 -4.78
C VAL A 76 2.48 -4.56 -5.95
N GLY A 77 3.42 -4.64 -6.90
CA GLY A 77 3.41 -3.82 -8.11
C GLY A 77 2.19 -4.08 -8.99
N LEU A 78 1.87 -5.34 -9.26
CA LEU A 78 0.66 -5.71 -10.03
C LEU A 78 -0.62 -5.27 -9.30
N TRP A 79 -0.67 -5.47 -7.97
CA TRP A 79 -1.79 -4.98 -7.18
C TRP A 79 -1.95 -3.45 -7.30
N PHE A 80 -0.85 -2.69 -7.27
CA PHE A 80 -0.89 -1.24 -7.42
C PHE A 80 -1.34 -0.79 -8.81
N VAL A 81 -0.85 -1.45 -9.87
CA VAL A 81 -1.32 -1.21 -11.24
C VAL A 81 -2.82 -1.44 -11.35
N PHE A 82 -3.33 -2.52 -10.73
CA PHE A 82 -4.77 -2.80 -10.67
C PHE A 82 -5.54 -1.66 -9.98
N GLN A 83 -5.00 -1.08 -8.90
CA GLN A 83 -5.65 0.07 -8.24
C GLN A 83 -5.74 1.29 -9.18
N ILE A 84 -4.70 1.57 -9.97
CA ILE A 84 -4.70 2.69 -10.92
C ILE A 84 -5.75 2.48 -12.01
N ILE A 85 -5.76 1.29 -12.64
CA ILE A 85 -6.71 0.98 -13.73
C ILE A 85 -8.15 1.10 -13.25
N ASN A 86 -8.47 0.51 -12.10
CA ASN A 86 -9.84 0.55 -11.57
C ASN A 86 -10.21 1.94 -11.03
N GLY A 87 -9.24 2.67 -10.45
CA GLY A 87 -9.43 4.04 -10.02
C GLY A 87 -9.79 4.96 -11.19
N TYR A 88 -9.12 4.81 -12.33
CA TYR A 88 -9.44 5.55 -13.55
C TYR A 88 -10.83 5.19 -14.09
N GLY A 89 -11.20 3.90 -14.09
CA GLY A 89 -12.53 3.45 -14.48
C GLY A 89 -13.64 4.01 -13.57
N ALA A 90 -13.37 4.12 -12.28
CA ALA A 90 -14.31 4.70 -11.31
C ALA A 90 -14.57 6.21 -11.55
N LEU A 91 -13.57 6.96 -12.02
CA LEU A 91 -13.74 8.37 -12.41
C LEU A 91 -14.63 8.51 -13.66
N GLY A 92 -14.67 7.50 -14.53
CA GLY A 92 -15.54 7.45 -15.71
C GLY A 92 -17.01 7.08 -15.44
N GLY A 93 -17.42 7.00 -14.17
CA GLY A 93 -18.82 6.70 -13.78
C GLY A 93 -19.14 5.23 -13.57
N ASN A 94 -18.22 4.31 -13.81
CA ASN A 94 -18.36 2.89 -13.47
C ASN A 94 -18.12 2.68 -11.97
N GLN A 95 -19.09 3.06 -11.16
CA GLN A 95 -19.09 2.87 -9.71
C GLN A 95 -19.25 1.39 -9.35
N ALA A 96 -18.24 0.59 -9.57
CA ALA A 96 -18.21 -0.79 -9.07
C ALA A 96 -17.78 -0.78 -7.59
N GLY A 97 -18.79 -0.70 -6.72
CA GLY A 97 -18.71 -1.22 -5.36
C GLY A 97 -17.71 -0.58 -4.40
N GLY A 98 -17.91 0.68 -3.99
CA GLY A 98 -17.44 1.16 -2.67
C GLY A 98 -15.93 1.14 -2.37
N VAL A 99 -15.07 0.83 -3.33
CA VAL A 99 -13.61 0.79 -3.13
C VAL A 99 -13.03 2.19 -3.30
N ALA A 100 -12.37 2.66 -2.25
CA ALA A 100 -11.70 3.96 -2.26
C ALA A 100 -10.32 3.86 -2.96
N TYR A 101 -10.31 3.67 -4.27
CA TYR A 101 -9.05 3.54 -5.06
C TYR A 101 -8.10 4.72 -4.84
N ALA A 102 -8.64 5.95 -4.75
CA ALA A 102 -7.84 7.14 -4.46
C ALA A 102 -7.14 7.05 -3.09
N ALA A 103 -7.79 6.46 -2.08
CA ALA A 103 -7.15 6.21 -0.79
C ALA A 103 -6.02 5.17 -0.90
N HIS A 104 -6.23 4.10 -1.69
CA HIS A 104 -5.19 3.10 -1.90
C HIS A 104 -3.98 3.66 -2.64
N ILE A 105 -4.21 4.40 -3.72
CA ILE A 105 -3.16 5.04 -4.52
C ILE A 105 -2.41 6.08 -3.66
N GLY A 106 -3.14 6.94 -2.96
CA GLY A 106 -2.56 7.93 -2.06
C GLY A 106 -1.74 7.29 -0.94
N GLY A 107 -2.30 6.31 -0.24
CA GLY A 107 -1.61 5.56 0.81
C GLY A 107 -0.33 4.91 0.31
N PHE A 108 -0.36 4.31 -0.87
CA PHE A 108 0.80 3.69 -1.50
C PHE A 108 1.90 4.72 -1.80
N ILE A 109 1.56 5.83 -2.47
CA ILE A 109 2.51 6.89 -2.82
C ILE A 109 3.15 7.50 -1.56
N PHE A 110 2.33 7.86 -0.56
CA PHE A 110 2.85 8.40 0.69
C PHE A 110 3.67 7.36 1.46
N GLY A 111 3.31 6.09 1.40
CA GLY A 111 4.13 4.99 1.94
C GLY A 111 5.53 4.92 1.32
N LEU A 112 5.64 5.07 -0.01
CA LEU A 112 6.94 5.13 -0.72
C LEU A 112 7.79 6.32 -0.26
N ILE A 113 7.16 7.48 -0.05
CA ILE A 113 7.86 8.71 0.36
C ILE A 113 8.30 8.61 1.82
N LEU A 114 7.37 8.27 2.71
CA LEU A 114 7.59 8.28 4.15
C LEU A 114 8.51 7.16 4.62
N VAL A 115 8.53 6.00 3.94
CA VAL A 115 9.33 4.85 4.40
C VAL A 115 10.80 5.20 4.62
N LYS A 116 11.36 6.09 3.79
CA LYS A 116 12.76 6.53 3.90
C LYS A 116 13.06 7.25 5.22
N MET A 117 12.07 7.93 5.79
CA MET A 117 12.20 8.65 7.07
C MET A 117 12.10 7.71 8.28
N PHE A 118 11.36 6.62 8.15
CA PHE A 118 11.04 5.70 9.24
C PHE A 118 11.95 4.47 9.31
N VAL A 119 12.60 4.14 8.19
CA VAL A 119 13.54 3.00 8.15
C VAL A 119 14.90 3.43 8.67
N THR A 120 15.27 2.91 9.83
CA THR A 120 16.63 2.98 10.33
C THR A 120 17.43 1.86 9.64
N LYS A 121 18.55 2.16 9.00
CA LYS A 121 19.49 1.14 8.49
C LYS A 121 19.88 0.23 9.67
N ARG A 122 19.38 -1.00 9.69
CA ARG A 122 19.86 -2.00 10.64
C ARG A 122 21.26 -2.39 10.18
N VAL A 123 22.25 -2.13 11.00
CA VAL A 123 23.57 -2.74 10.81
C VAL A 123 23.41 -4.22 11.15
N VAL A 124 23.27 -5.06 10.13
CA VAL A 124 23.24 -6.52 10.31
C VAL A 124 24.67 -6.95 10.57
N LEU A 125 24.94 -7.40 11.79
CA LEU A 125 26.24 -7.96 12.13
C LEU A 125 26.50 -9.21 11.27
N PRO A 126 27.78 -9.49 10.93
CA PRO A 126 28.13 -10.60 10.03
C PRO A 126 27.59 -11.96 10.47
N GLU A 127 27.44 -12.20 11.76
CA GLU A 127 26.92 -13.45 12.32
C GLU A 127 25.40 -13.63 12.09
N GLU A 128 24.61 -12.57 12.13
CA GLU A 128 23.17 -12.64 11.88
C GLU A 128 22.86 -12.98 10.40
N ARG A 129 23.79 -12.69 9.50
CA ARG A 129 23.61 -12.96 8.06
C ARG A 129 23.52 -14.45 7.72
N LYS A 130 24.10 -15.32 8.56
CA LYS A 130 24.14 -16.78 8.34
C LYS A 130 22.86 -17.52 8.75
N SER A 131 21.97 -16.88 9.52
CA SER A 131 20.74 -17.50 10.06
C SER A 131 19.49 -17.31 9.18
N PHE A 132 19.60 -16.68 8.03
CA PHE A 132 18.47 -16.38 7.14
C PHE A 132 18.38 -17.26 5.87
N TRP A 133 19.12 -18.40 5.83
CA TRP A 133 19.08 -19.38 4.72
C TRP A 133 18.39 -20.67 5.12
#